data_469437e039be44aabb12c864cb0e1d79
#
_entry.id   469437e039be44aabb12c864cb0e1d79
#
_cell.length_a   1.000
_cell.length_b   1.000
_cell.length_c   1.000
_cell.angle_alpha   90.00
_cell.angle_beta   90.00
_cell.angle_gamma   90.00
#
_symmetry.space_group_name_H-M   'P 1'
#
loop_
_entity.id
_entity.type
_entity.pdbx_description
1 polymer ?
#
loop_
_entity_poly.entity_id
_entity_poly.type
_entity_poly.pdbx_seq_one_letter_code
_entity_poly.pdbx_strand_id
1 'polypeptide(L)'
;ANSGAEANEAALKIARRYGNERGIENPQVIAMEGSFHGRTMATLTATGNRKVQASFEPLLGGFLRAPYDDIPAITNIAANNSGVVAIFVEPVLGEGGVQIPADDYLPKLREICDDQDWLLILDEVQTGNGRTGRYFAYQHTNILPDVLTTAKGLGNGVPIGACLARGTAAETLVAGTHGSTFGGNPLSCAAALAVVTELTDGGVIERAAELGERIKNALVKQLEGL
;
A
#
# COMPACT_ATOMS: atom_id res chain seq x y z
N ALA A 1 7.01 -7.55 10.48
CA ALA A 1 7.84 -6.35 10.50
C ALA A 1 7.52 -5.47 11.71
N ASN A 2 8.32 -4.40 11.95
CA ASN A 2 8.13 -3.51 13.10
C ASN A 2 7.46 -2.18 12.72
N SER A 3 7.30 -1.92 11.45
CA SER A 3 6.74 -0.66 10.93
C SER A 3 6.16 -0.82 9.54
N GLY A 4 5.40 0.19 9.09
CA GLY A 4 4.93 0.25 7.70
C GLY A 4 6.06 0.36 6.69
N ALA A 5 7.14 1.09 7.02
CA ALA A 5 8.30 1.19 6.14
C ALA A 5 8.96 -0.20 5.93
N GLU A 6 9.14 -0.99 6.99
CA GLU A 6 9.68 -2.34 6.86
C GLU A 6 8.73 -3.30 6.10
N ALA A 7 7.42 -3.19 6.31
CA ALA A 7 6.44 -3.95 5.55
C ALA A 7 6.51 -3.59 4.05
N ASN A 8 6.65 -2.31 3.72
CA ASN A 8 6.82 -1.81 2.36
C ASN A 8 8.16 -2.24 1.74
N GLU A 9 9.25 -2.29 2.52
CA GLU A 9 10.53 -2.87 2.05
C GLU A 9 10.37 -4.34 1.66
N ALA A 10 9.61 -5.12 2.44
CA ALA A 10 9.32 -6.52 2.09
C ALA A 10 8.52 -6.61 0.79
N ALA A 11 7.48 -5.77 0.60
CA ALA A 11 6.69 -5.71 -0.62
C ALA A 11 7.53 -5.34 -1.84
N LEU A 12 8.41 -4.34 -1.72
CA LEU A 12 9.33 -3.94 -2.80
C LEU A 12 10.35 -5.05 -3.13
N LYS A 13 10.81 -5.80 -2.12
CA LYS A 13 11.68 -6.97 -2.33
C LYS A 13 10.93 -8.10 -3.05
N ILE A 14 9.65 -8.35 -2.73
CA ILE A 14 8.80 -9.28 -3.47
C ILE A 14 8.75 -8.88 -4.94
N ALA A 15 8.40 -7.62 -5.25
CA ALA A 15 8.31 -7.13 -6.62
C ALA A 15 9.63 -7.30 -7.38
N ARG A 16 10.74 -6.88 -6.78
CA ARG A 16 12.07 -6.99 -7.41
C ARG A 16 12.46 -8.44 -7.69
N ARG A 17 12.26 -9.33 -6.71
CA ARG A 17 12.58 -10.74 -6.88
C ARG A 17 11.67 -11.44 -7.88
N TYR A 18 10.37 -11.13 -7.87
CA TYR A 18 9.41 -11.58 -8.85
C TYR A 18 9.87 -11.29 -10.29
N GLY A 19 10.36 -10.06 -10.53
CA GLY A 19 10.92 -9.70 -11.83
C GLY A 19 12.22 -10.44 -12.17
N ASN A 20 13.15 -10.54 -11.21
CA ASN A 20 14.42 -11.25 -11.43
C ASN A 20 14.21 -12.73 -11.75
N GLU A 21 13.29 -13.41 -11.06
CA GLU A 21 12.95 -14.82 -11.30
C GLU A 21 12.31 -15.04 -12.68
N ARG A 22 11.80 -13.98 -13.30
CA ARG A 22 11.24 -13.96 -14.67
C ARG A 22 12.25 -13.47 -15.71
N GLY A 23 13.50 -13.27 -15.33
CA GLY A 23 14.58 -12.84 -16.22
C GLY A 23 14.55 -11.36 -16.59
N ILE A 24 13.81 -10.53 -15.87
CA ILE A 24 13.81 -9.07 -16.07
C ILE A 24 15.05 -8.49 -15.38
N GLU A 25 16.02 -8.00 -16.16
CA GLU A 25 17.33 -7.52 -15.63
C GLU A 25 17.19 -6.32 -14.70
N ASN A 26 16.29 -5.39 -14.98
CA ASN A 26 16.04 -4.18 -14.20
C ASN A 26 14.58 -4.05 -13.82
N PRO A 27 14.09 -4.86 -12.84
CA PRO A 27 12.69 -4.81 -12.42
C PRO A 27 12.32 -3.41 -11.92
N GLN A 28 11.25 -2.85 -12.47
CA GLN A 28 10.76 -1.52 -12.17
C GLN A 28 9.39 -1.59 -11.48
N VAL A 29 9.18 -0.70 -10.51
CA VAL A 29 7.92 -0.52 -9.80
C VAL A 29 7.36 0.84 -10.14
N ILE A 30 6.10 0.90 -10.58
CA ILE A 30 5.38 2.16 -10.73
C ILE A 30 4.89 2.59 -9.35
N ALA A 31 5.27 3.80 -8.91
CA ALA A 31 4.78 4.44 -7.69
C ALA A 31 4.16 5.79 -8.02
N MET A 32 3.16 6.21 -7.24
CA MET A 32 2.35 7.37 -7.55
C MET A 32 2.98 8.68 -7.06
N GLU A 33 2.77 9.77 -7.79
CA GLU A 33 3.06 11.12 -7.31
C GLU A 33 2.19 11.43 -6.09
N GLY A 34 2.74 12.17 -5.14
CA GLY A 34 2.05 12.50 -3.89
C GLY A 34 1.97 11.37 -2.86
N SER A 35 2.42 10.15 -3.20
CA SER A 35 2.39 9.00 -2.28
C SER A 35 3.39 9.13 -1.13
N PHE A 36 3.12 8.38 -0.05
CA PHE A 36 4.04 8.23 1.07
C PHE A 36 4.14 6.76 1.50
N HIS A 37 5.33 6.17 1.35
CA HIS A 37 5.55 4.75 1.64
C HIS A 37 6.57 4.50 2.77
N GLY A 38 7.23 5.52 3.28
CA GLY A 38 8.21 5.41 4.36
C GLY A 38 9.46 6.27 4.15
N ARG A 39 10.44 6.08 5.05
CA ARG A 39 11.68 6.86 5.13
C ARG A 39 12.96 6.02 5.02
N THR A 40 12.88 4.71 4.82
CA THR A 40 14.03 3.87 4.44
C THR A 40 14.38 4.13 2.97
N MET A 41 15.59 3.80 2.53
CA MET A 41 16.06 4.22 1.19
C MET A 41 15.14 3.75 0.06
N ALA A 42 14.61 2.52 0.06
CA ALA A 42 13.72 2.08 -0.99
C ALA A 42 12.32 2.70 -0.85
N THR A 43 11.75 2.75 0.35
CA THR A 43 10.45 3.38 0.57
C THR A 43 10.48 4.90 0.40
N LEU A 44 11.60 5.55 0.73
CA LEU A 44 11.84 6.95 0.44
C LEU A 44 11.86 7.20 -1.07
N THR A 45 12.52 6.31 -1.83
CA THR A 45 12.52 6.38 -3.29
C THR A 45 11.11 6.15 -3.84
N ALA A 46 10.34 5.20 -3.31
CA ALA A 46 8.96 4.96 -3.70
C ALA A 46 8.02 6.13 -3.35
N THR A 47 8.28 6.87 -2.27
CA THR A 47 7.51 8.05 -1.85
C THR A 47 7.50 9.12 -2.93
N GLY A 48 6.31 9.60 -3.32
CA GLY A 48 6.10 10.57 -4.41
C GLY A 48 6.26 12.04 -4.00
N ASN A 49 6.99 12.33 -2.92
CA ASN A 49 7.14 13.67 -2.36
C ASN A 49 8.61 14.14 -2.43
N ARG A 50 8.90 15.05 -3.36
CA ARG A 50 10.25 15.60 -3.57
C ARG A 50 10.83 16.28 -2.34
N LYS A 51 10.02 16.93 -1.52
CA LYS A 51 10.49 17.59 -0.29
C LYS A 51 11.04 16.59 0.73
N VAL A 52 10.47 15.39 0.76
CA VAL A 52 10.89 14.31 1.66
C VAL A 52 12.15 13.62 1.15
N GLN A 53 12.36 13.59 -0.16
CA GLN A 53 13.52 12.99 -0.83
C GLN A 53 14.76 13.90 -0.84
N ALA A 54 14.55 15.21 -0.79
CA ALA A 54 15.62 16.20 -0.88
C ALA A 54 16.74 15.93 0.13
N SER A 55 17.99 16.03 -0.32
CA SER A 55 19.23 15.78 0.43
C SER A 55 19.54 14.30 0.73
N PHE A 56 18.79 13.35 0.15
CA PHE A 56 19.07 11.91 0.26
C PHE A 56 19.43 11.27 -1.09
N GLU A 57 19.68 12.08 -2.11
CA GLU A 57 20.19 11.59 -3.39
C GLU A 57 21.64 11.04 -3.28
N PRO A 58 22.02 10.03 -4.08
CA PRO A 58 21.19 9.40 -5.14
C PRO A 58 20.15 8.45 -4.58
N LEU A 59 18.92 8.54 -5.09
CA LEU A 59 17.86 7.60 -4.78
C LEU A 59 18.08 6.25 -5.47
N LEU A 60 17.39 5.20 -5.02
CA LEU A 60 17.51 3.87 -5.63
C LEU A 60 16.89 3.84 -7.03
N GLY A 61 17.54 3.13 -7.96
CA GLY A 61 16.97 2.82 -9.27
C GLY A 61 15.81 1.82 -9.19
N GLY A 62 15.06 1.69 -10.30
CA GLY A 62 13.99 0.73 -10.45
C GLY A 62 12.61 1.27 -10.04
N PHE A 63 12.41 2.58 -10.09
CA PHE A 63 11.11 3.21 -9.85
C PHE A 63 10.70 4.12 -11.01
N LEU A 64 9.46 3.98 -11.45
CA LEU A 64 8.78 4.89 -12.37
C LEU A 64 7.72 5.68 -11.62
N ARG A 65 7.39 6.87 -12.12
CA ARG A 65 6.37 7.74 -11.53
C ARG A 65 5.19 7.88 -12.48
N ALA A 66 3.99 7.80 -11.89
CA ALA A 66 2.75 8.15 -12.56
C ALA A 66 1.95 9.14 -11.68
N PRO A 67 1.20 10.06 -12.27
CA PRO A 67 0.22 10.83 -11.52
C PRO A 67 -0.79 9.88 -10.86
N TYR A 68 -1.25 10.24 -9.66
CA TYR A 68 -2.28 9.48 -8.97
C TYR A 68 -3.63 9.64 -9.69
N ASP A 69 -4.42 8.58 -9.76
CA ASP A 69 -5.73 8.52 -10.45
C ASP A 69 -5.66 8.81 -11.97
N ASP A 70 -4.50 8.53 -12.60
CA ASP A 70 -4.28 8.72 -14.05
C ASP A 70 -4.01 7.38 -14.73
N ILE A 71 -5.07 6.67 -15.12
CA ILE A 71 -4.98 5.38 -15.84
C ILE A 71 -4.30 5.54 -17.21
N PRO A 72 -4.57 6.58 -18.02
CA PRO A 72 -3.83 6.81 -19.27
C PRO A 72 -2.31 6.88 -19.10
N ALA A 73 -1.82 7.55 -18.05
CA ALA A 73 -0.38 7.61 -17.77
C ALA A 73 0.21 6.22 -17.50
N ILE A 74 -0.49 5.38 -16.72
CA ILE A 74 -0.06 4.02 -16.42
C ILE A 74 -0.09 3.14 -17.66
N THR A 75 -1.13 3.24 -18.49
CA THR A 75 -1.23 2.52 -19.77
C THR A 75 -0.09 2.92 -20.72
N ASN A 76 0.26 4.20 -20.77
CA ASN A 76 1.40 4.66 -21.56
C ASN A 76 2.74 4.11 -21.05
N ILE A 77 2.92 4.02 -19.72
CA ILE A 77 4.11 3.37 -19.13
C ILE A 77 4.13 1.89 -19.54
N ALA A 78 3.01 1.19 -19.46
CA ALA A 78 2.90 -0.22 -19.86
C ALA A 78 3.32 -0.44 -21.31
N ALA A 79 2.86 0.41 -22.22
CA ALA A 79 3.16 0.29 -23.64
C ALA A 79 4.65 0.55 -23.97
N ASN A 80 5.39 1.26 -23.13
CA ASN A 80 6.75 1.74 -23.43
C ASN A 80 7.84 1.18 -22.51
N ASN A 81 7.51 0.34 -21.52
CA ASN A 81 8.47 -0.15 -20.54
C ASN A 81 8.27 -1.65 -20.24
N SER A 82 9.11 -2.48 -20.81
CA SER A 82 9.11 -3.93 -20.59
C SER A 82 9.70 -4.39 -19.25
N GLY A 83 10.29 -3.47 -18.48
CA GLY A 83 10.90 -3.78 -17.19
C GLY A 83 9.95 -3.65 -16.00
N VAL A 84 8.72 -3.20 -16.19
CA VAL A 84 7.76 -3.05 -15.09
C VAL A 84 7.30 -4.41 -14.59
N VAL A 85 7.26 -4.55 -13.26
CA VAL A 85 6.88 -5.80 -12.59
C VAL A 85 5.78 -5.60 -11.55
N ALA A 86 5.52 -4.36 -11.14
CA ALA A 86 4.49 -4.07 -10.14
C ALA A 86 4.01 -2.62 -10.21
N ILE A 87 2.78 -2.41 -9.73
CA ILE A 87 2.23 -1.12 -9.34
C ILE A 87 2.17 -1.07 -7.81
N PHE A 88 2.68 0.00 -7.22
CA PHE A 88 2.67 0.24 -5.78
C PHE A 88 1.88 1.51 -5.46
N VAL A 89 0.74 1.37 -4.78
CA VAL A 89 -0.24 2.44 -4.62
C VAL A 89 -0.92 2.40 -3.26
N GLU A 90 -1.23 3.58 -2.70
CA GLU A 90 -2.15 3.74 -1.56
C GLU A 90 -3.59 3.78 -2.11
N PRO A 91 -4.58 3.07 -1.54
CA PRO A 91 -5.97 3.18 -1.96
C PRO A 91 -6.56 4.59 -1.82
N VAL A 92 -6.08 5.34 -0.84
CA VAL A 92 -6.31 6.77 -0.65
C VAL A 92 -4.98 7.39 -0.27
N LEU A 93 -4.55 8.46 -0.96
CA LEU A 93 -3.33 9.15 -0.56
C LEU A 93 -3.54 9.82 0.80
N GLY A 94 -2.77 9.44 1.79
CA GLY A 94 -2.84 10.02 3.13
C GLY A 94 -2.05 11.33 3.24
N GLU A 95 -0.74 11.22 3.26
CA GLU A 95 0.19 12.36 3.39
C GLU A 95 0.16 13.30 2.16
N GLY A 96 -0.34 12.82 1.03
CA GLY A 96 -0.55 13.59 -0.19
C GLY A 96 -1.77 14.51 -0.18
N GLY A 97 -2.48 14.65 0.96
CA GLY A 97 -3.60 15.56 1.13
C GLY A 97 -4.98 14.90 1.11
N VAL A 98 -5.07 13.63 1.51
CA VAL A 98 -6.32 12.83 1.57
C VAL A 98 -7.04 12.84 0.21
N GLN A 99 -6.33 12.40 -0.83
CA GLN A 99 -6.91 12.29 -2.16
C GLN A 99 -7.59 10.93 -2.33
N ILE A 100 -8.89 10.95 -2.61
CA ILE A 100 -9.70 9.77 -2.90
C ILE A 100 -9.76 9.64 -4.42
N PRO A 101 -9.38 8.49 -5.00
CA PRO A 101 -9.41 8.31 -6.45
C PRO A 101 -10.83 8.02 -6.94
N ALA A 102 -11.02 7.99 -8.26
CA ALA A 102 -12.23 7.50 -8.89
C ALA A 102 -12.56 6.06 -8.46
N ASP A 103 -13.84 5.71 -8.35
CA ASP A 103 -14.30 4.40 -7.87
C ASP A 103 -13.75 3.22 -8.70
N ASP A 104 -13.46 3.45 -9.97
CA ASP A 104 -12.94 2.45 -10.90
C ASP A 104 -11.40 2.42 -11.00
N TYR A 105 -10.70 3.27 -10.25
CA TYR A 105 -9.24 3.37 -10.30
C TYR A 105 -8.54 2.06 -9.91
N LEU A 106 -8.81 1.54 -8.71
CA LEU A 106 -8.21 0.27 -8.27
C LEU A 106 -8.62 -0.93 -9.14
N PRO A 107 -9.90 -1.08 -9.56
CA PRO A 107 -10.29 -2.07 -10.56
C PRO A 107 -9.48 -1.99 -11.85
N LYS A 108 -9.31 -0.82 -12.45
CA LYS A 108 -8.50 -0.64 -13.66
C LYS A 108 -7.02 -0.94 -13.46
N LEU A 109 -6.45 -0.59 -12.28
CA LEU A 109 -5.09 -0.99 -11.96
C LEU A 109 -4.95 -2.51 -11.90
N ARG A 110 -5.95 -3.21 -11.35
CA ARG A 110 -5.97 -4.67 -11.31
C ARG A 110 -6.00 -5.26 -12.72
N GLU A 111 -6.88 -4.75 -13.59
CA GLU A 111 -6.96 -5.17 -14.99
C GLU A 111 -5.62 -5.00 -15.71
N ILE A 112 -4.98 -3.83 -15.57
CA ILE A 112 -3.65 -3.60 -16.16
C ILE A 112 -2.61 -4.58 -15.62
N CYS A 113 -2.60 -4.82 -14.30
CA CYS A 113 -1.67 -5.76 -13.71
C CYS A 113 -1.90 -7.19 -14.20
N ASP A 114 -3.16 -7.60 -14.38
CA ASP A 114 -3.51 -8.94 -14.91
C ASP A 114 -3.07 -9.07 -16.38
N ASP A 115 -3.33 -8.06 -17.22
CA ASP A 115 -2.96 -8.05 -18.63
C ASP A 115 -1.45 -8.04 -18.86
N GLN A 116 -0.69 -7.37 -18.00
CA GLN A 116 0.76 -7.20 -18.09
C GLN A 116 1.55 -8.23 -17.27
N ASP A 117 0.87 -9.08 -16.50
CA ASP A 117 1.46 -10.02 -15.56
C ASP A 117 2.35 -9.31 -14.52
N TRP A 118 1.83 -8.19 -13.97
CA TRP A 118 2.43 -7.41 -12.91
C TRP A 118 1.76 -7.69 -11.58
N LEU A 119 2.49 -7.42 -10.49
CA LEU A 119 1.92 -7.45 -9.14
C LEU A 119 1.19 -6.13 -8.83
N LEU A 120 -0.01 -6.23 -8.29
CA LEU A 120 -0.68 -5.10 -7.65
C LEU A 120 -0.35 -5.11 -6.15
N ILE A 121 0.39 -4.09 -5.70
CA ILE A 121 0.78 -3.89 -4.31
C ILE A 121 -0.02 -2.74 -3.72
N LEU A 122 -0.81 -3.00 -2.69
CA LEU A 122 -1.56 -1.97 -1.98
C LEU A 122 -0.90 -1.64 -0.64
N ASP A 123 -0.52 -0.39 -0.47
CA ASP A 123 -0.09 0.17 0.82
C ASP A 123 -1.33 0.59 1.62
N GLU A 124 -1.75 -0.30 2.50
CA GLU A 124 -2.88 -0.07 3.42
C GLU A 124 -2.40 0.30 4.84
N VAL A 125 -1.18 0.80 4.96
CA VAL A 125 -0.62 1.24 6.25
C VAL A 125 -1.48 2.33 6.88
N GLN A 126 -2.09 3.20 6.08
CA GLN A 126 -2.99 4.25 6.57
C GLN A 126 -4.46 3.89 6.42
N THR A 127 -4.86 3.30 5.32
CA THR A 127 -6.26 3.02 4.99
C THR A 127 -6.81 1.75 5.64
N GLY A 128 -5.93 0.83 6.05
CA GLY A 128 -6.31 -0.43 6.68
C GLY A 128 -6.78 -0.29 8.15
N ASN A 129 -7.00 -1.42 8.76
CA ASN A 129 -7.40 -1.55 10.18
C ASN A 129 -8.69 -0.78 10.51
N GLY A 130 -9.70 -0.87 9.66
CA GLY A 130 -11.01 -0.29 9.89
C GLY A 130 -11.15 1.20 9.56
N ARG A 131 -10.08 1.89 9.13
CA ARG A 131 -10.04 3.35 8.91
C ARG A 131 -11.12 3.86 7.97
N THR A 132 -11.46 3.08 6.94
CA THR A 132 -12.44 3.46 5.91
C THR A 132 -13.81 2.82 6.09
N GLY A 133 -14.08 2.17 7.23
CA GLY A 133 -15.33 1.44 7.48
C GLY A 133 -15.34 0.02 6.90
N ARG A 134 -14.20 -0.45 6.38
CA ARG A 134 -13.88 -1.84 6.05
C ARG A 134 -12.54 -2.18 6.68
N TYR A 135 -12.23 -3.46 6.88
CA TYR A 135 -10.95 -3.86 7.46
C TYR A 135 -9.78 -3.31 6.63
N PHE A 136 -9.87 -3.49 5.31
CA PHE A 136 -8.98 -2.86 4.32
C PHE A 136 -9.79 -2.05 3.31
N ALA A 137 -9.24 -0.94 2.81
CA ALA A 137 -9.93 -0.06 1.88
C ALA A 137 -10.23 -0.74 0.54
N TYR A 138 -9.39 -1.64 0.05
CA TYR A 138 -9.66 -2.39 -1.19
C TYR A 138 -10.97 -3.17 -1.14
N GLN A 139 -11.50 -3.50 0.06
CA GLN A 139 -12.77 -4.21 0.22
C GLN A 139 -14.00 -3.37 -0.16
N HIS A 140 -13.82 -2.08 -0.45
CA HIS A 140 -14.85 -1.26 -1.11
C HIS A 140 -14.96 -1.56 -2.61
N THR A 141 -14.01 -2.28 -3.16
CA THR A 141 -13.97 -2.74 -4.56
C THR A 141 -14.06 -4.27 -4.62
N ASN A 142 -14.22 -4.82 -5.80
CA ASN A 142 -14.26 -6.27 -6.01
C ASN A 142 -12.91 -6.85 -6.48
N ILE A 143 -11.79 -6.21 -6.10
CA ILE A 143 -10.44 -6.67 -6.46
C ILE A 143 -9.77 -7.39 -5.29
N LEU A 144 -8.70 -8.13 -5.63
CA LEU A 144 -7.75 -8.65 -4.66
C LEU A 144 -6.34 -8.22 -5.07
N PRO A 145 -5.55 -7.56 -4.19
CA PRO A 145 -4.14 -7.29 -4.46
C PRO A 145 -3.30 -8.56 -4.38
N ASP A 146 -2.13 -8.56 -5.01
CA ASP A 146 -1.16 -9.64 -4.86
C ASP A 146 -0.32 -9.48 -3.59
N VAL A 147 -0.06 -8.24 -3.22
CA VAL A 147 0.65 -7.89 -1.98
C VAL A 147 -0.09 -6.74 -1.31
N LEU A 148 -0.19 -6.82 0.01
CA LEU A 148 -0.78 -5.78 0.85
C LEU A 148 0.11 -5.52 2.06
N THR A 149 0.30 -4.25 2.40
CA THR A 149 1.04 -3.86 3.60
C THR A 149 0.16 -3.15 4.59
N THR A 150 0.37 -3.39 5.88
CA THR A 150 -0.37 -2.75 6.97
C THR A 150 0.54 -2.49 8.17
N ALA A 151 0.19 -1.51 8.98
CA ALA A 151 0.87 -1.12 10.22
C ALA A 151 -0.01 -0.16 11.04
N LYS A 152 0.55 0.88 11.63
CA LYS A 152 -0.17 1.94 12.38
C LYS A 152 -1.23 1.36 13.32
N GLY A 153 -2.49 1.39 12.92
CA GLY A 153 -3.63 0.87 13.69
C GLY A 153 -3.50 -0.61 14.09
N LEU A 154 -2.73 -1.41 13.36
CA LEU A 154 -2.53 -2.84 13.63
C LEU A 154 -2.03 -3.12 15.04
N GLY A 155 -1.14 -2.27 15.56
CA GLY A 155 -0.58 -2.42 16.92
C GLY A 155 -1.17 -1.47 17.95
N ASN A 156 -2.02 -0.53 17.51
CA ASN A 156 -2.63 0.51 18.36
C ASN A 156 -1.63 1.21 19.30
N GLY A 157 -0.45 1.55 18.77
CA GLY A 157 0.65 2.18 19.48
C GLY A 157 1.86 1.28 19.72
N VAL A 158 1.71 -0.03 19.65
CA VAL A 158 2.85 -0.98 19.68
C VAL A 158 3.45 -1.09 18.28
N PRO A 159 4.79 -0.98 18.13
CA PRO A 159 5.43 -1.10 16.83
C PRO A 159 5.22 -2.48 16.19
N ILE A 160 4.49 -2.52 15.09
CA ILE A 160 4.28 -3.70 14.25
C ILE A 160 3.87 -3.28 12.85
N GLY A 161 4.29 -4.04 11.86
CA GLY A 161 3.80 -3.98 10.49
C GLY A 161 3.69 -5.38 9.92
N ALA A 162 2.95 -5.54 8.86
CA ALA A 162 2.81 -6.80 8.16
C ALA A 162 2.78 -6.59 6.65
N CYS A 163 3.42 -7.51 5.93
CA CYS A 163 3.33 -7.65 4.49
C CYS A 163 2.63 -8.99 4.22
N LEU A 164 1.47 -8.93 3.58
CA LEU A 164 0.67 -10.08 3.18
C LEU A 164 0.84 -10.27 1.69
N ALA A 165 1.00 -11.53 1.26
CA ALA A 165 1.12 -11.86 -0.15
C ALA A 165 0.26 -13.07 -0.49
N ARG A 166 -0.19 -13.16 -1.74
CA ARG A 166 -0.95 -14.30 -2.26
C ARG A 166 -0.42 -14.75 -3.61
N GLY A 167 -0.85 -15.96 -4.03
CA GLY A 167 -0.47 -16.52 -5.31
C GLY A 167 1.06 -16.56 -5.50
N THR A 168 1.54 -16.26 -6.69
CA THR A 168 2.97 -16.27 -7.01
C THR A 168 3.79 -15.33 -6.12
N ALA A 169 3.22 -14.19 -5.71
CA ALA A 169 3.91 -13.26 -4.81
C ALA A 169 4.23 -13.90 -3.44
N ALA A 170 3.38 -14.78 -2.93
CA ALA A 170 3.59 -15.47 -1.66
C ALA A 170 4.76 -16.49 -1.71
N GLU A 171 5.10 -16.97 -2.90
CA GLU A 171 6.18 -17.94 -3.11
C GLU A 171 7.54 -17.27 -3.31
N THR A 172 7.56 -15.95 -3.48
CA THR A 172 8.75 -15.18 -3.84
C THR A 172 9.76 -15.09 -2.69
N LEU A 173 9.32 -14.79 -1.46
CA LEU A 173 10.21 -14.71 -0.30
C LEU A 173 10.27 -16.08 0.42
N VAL A 174 11.34 -16.81 0.18
CA VAL A 174 11.61 -18.10 0.82
C VAL A 174 12.61 -17.94 1.97
N ALA A 175 12.82 -19.01 2.75
CA ALA A 175 13.75 -19.01 3.86
C ALA A 175 15.14 -18.47 3.45
N GLY A 176 15.68 -17.57 4.26
CA GLY A 176 16.99 -16.94 4.03
C GLY A 176 16.99 -15.72 3.09
N THR A 177 15.86 -15.35 2.46
CA THR A 177 15.82 -14.23 1.49
C THR A 177 15.38 -12.91 2.11
N HIS A 178 14.68 -12.95 3.22
CA HIS A 178 14.25 -11.80 3.99
C HIS A 178 14.22 -12.13 5.49
N GLY A 179 14.37 -11.10 6.32
CA GLY A 179 14.33 -11.27 7.77
C GLY A 179 14.19 -9.93 8.49
N SER A 180 13.74 -10.00 9.73
CA SER A 180 13.65 -8.87 10.66
C SER A 180 13.92 -9.42 12.07
N THR A 181 14.88 -8.85 12.80
CA THR A 181 15.29 -9.34 14.12
C THR A 181 14.13 -9.35 15.12
N PHE A 182 13.33 -8.29 15.14
CA PHE A 182 12.22 -8.12 16.08
C PHE A 182 10.85 -8.24 15.44
N GLY A 183 10.77 -8.44 14.13
CA GLY A 183 9.50 -8.62 13.43
C GLY A 183 8.79 -9.89 13.90
N GLY A 184 7.52 -9.78 14.26
CA GLY A 184 6.72 -10.89 14.77
C GLY A 184 7.07 -11.31 16.20
N ASN A 185 7.66 -10.43 17.01
CA ASN A 185 7.92 -10.74 18.41
C ASN A 185 6.61 -10.96 19.21
N PRO A 186 6.63 -11.78 20.27
CA PRO A 186 5.43 -12.17 21.00
C PRO A 186 4.62 -11.00 21.58
N LEU A 187 5.28 -9.94 22.06
CA LEU A 187 4.60 -8.77 22.62
C LEU A 187 3.79 -8.04 21.55
N SER A 188 4.43 -7.71 20.42
CA SER A 188 3.77 -7.00 19.32
C SER A 188 2.66 -7.85 18.69
N CYS A 189 2.88 -9.16 18.55
CA CYS A 189 1.85 -10.07 18.04
C CYS A 189 0.64 -10.18 18.99
N ALA A 190 0.87 -10.23 20.29
CA ALA A 190 -0.22 -10.25 21.28
C ALA A 190 -1.05 -8.94 21.23
N ALA A 191 -0.38 -7.80 21.12
CA ALA A 191 -1.06 -6.52 20.95
C ALA A 191 -1.87 -6.46 19.64
N ALA A 192 -1.26 -6.89 18.53
CA ALA A 192 -1.95 -6.92 17.24
C ALA A 192 -3.13 -7.90 17.24
N LEU A 193 -3.00 -9.07 17.88
CA LEU A 193 -4.09 -10.03 18.01
C LEU A 193 -5.28 -9.42 18.75
N ALA A 194 -5.04 -8.71 19.86
CA ALA A 194 -6.10 -8.03 20.59
C ALA A 194 -6.80 -6.96 19.73
N VAL A 195 -6.02 -6.19 18.96
CA VAL A 195 -6.57 -5.19 18.02
C VAL A 195 -7.40 -5.84 16.91
N VAL A 196 -6.86 -6.89 16.28
CA VAL A 196 -7.57 -7.62 15.22
C VAL A 196 -8.89 -8.18 15.74
N THR A 197 -8.88 -8.81 16.93
CA THR A 197 -10.09 -9.34 17.56
C THR A 197 -11.11 -8.23 17.81
N GLU A 198 -10.70 -7.10 18.36
CA GLU A 198 -11.61 -5.97 18.60
C GLU A 198 -12.17 -5.39 17.30
N LEU A 199 -11.35 -5.31 16.24
CA LEU A 199 -11.80 -4.84 14.94
C LEU A 199 -12.78 -5.82 14.25
N THR A 200 -12.57 -7.15 14.41
CA THR A 200 -13.42 -8.15 13.74
C THR A 200 -14.69 -8.45 14.52
N ASP A 201 -14.62 -8.50 15.85
CA ASP A 201 -15.69 -9.01 16.71
C ASP A 201 -16.33 -7.92 17.57
N GLY A 202 -15.64 -6.78 17.77
CA GLY A 202 -16.05 -5.68 18.66
C GLY A 202 -16.99 -4.63 18.05
N GLY A 203 -17.33 -4.74 16.75
CA GLY A 203 -18.21 -3.78 16.06
C GLY A 203 -17.57 -2.40 15.80
N VAL A 204 -16.25 -2.30 15.95
CA VAL A 204 -15.53 -1.02 15.80
C VAL A 204 -15.53 -0.55 14.35
N ILE A 205 -15.42 -1.46 13.38
CA ILE A 205 -15.41 -1.13 11.95
C ILE A 205 -16.78 -0.58 11.53
N GLU A 206 -17.87 -1.23 11.92
CA GLU A 206 -19.24 -0.79 11.67
C GLU A 206 -19.49 0.58 12.30
N ARG A 207 -19.02 0.77 13.52
CA ARG A 207 -19.12 2.05 14.22
C ARG A 207 -18.34 3.16 13.50
N ALA A 208 -17.16 2.85 12.96
CA ALA A 208 -16.36 3.80 12.17
C ALA A 208 -17.11 4.21 10.89
N ALA A 209 -17.73 3.27 10.19
CA ALA A 209 -18.54 3.54 9.01
C ALA A 209 -19.73 4.47 9.32
N GLU A 210 -20.54 4.13 10.35
CA GLU A 210 -21.69 4.94 10.78
C GLU A 210 -21.28 6.37 11.17
N LEU A 211 -20.24 6.49 11.99
CA LEU A 211 -19.75 7.81 12.43
C LEU A 211 -19.17 8.62 11.27
N GLY A 212 -18.47 7.98 10.35
CA GLY A 212 -17.92 8.61 9.15
C GLY A 212 -19.00 9.26 8.31
N GLU A 213 -20.06 8.50 7.99
CA GLU A 213 -21.22 9.03 7.24
C GLU A 213 -21.94 10.14 8.01
N ARG A 214 -22.15 9.98 9.31
CA ARG A 214 -22.79 11.00 10.15
C ARG A 214 -22.01 12.31 10.16
N ILE A 215 -20.69 12.24 10.31
CA ILE A 215 -19.80 13.41 10.33
C ILE A 215 -19.80 14.08 8.95
N LYS A 216 -19.65 13.30 7.89
CA LYS A 216 -19.68 13.79 6.49
C LYS A 216 -20.97 14.55 6.21
N ASN A 217 -22.11 13.95 6.51
CA ASN A 217 -23.42 14.58 6.27
C ASN A 217 -23.62 15.86 7.11
N ALA A 218 -23.13 15.88 8.34
CA ALA A 218 -23.18 17.08 9.18
C ALA A 218 -22.31 18.20 8.62
N LEU A 219 -21.10 17.89 8.14
CA LEU A 219 -20.19 18.88 7.54
C LEU A 219 -20.74 19.42 6.22
N VAL A 220 -21.22 18.56 5.34
CA VAL A 220 -21.84 18.98 4.08
C VAL A 220 -22.96 19.97 4.34
N LYS A 221 -23.88 19.66 5.28
CA LYS A 221 -24.98 20.52 5.65
C LYS A 221 -24.53 21.87 6.24
N GLN A 222 -23.45 21.89 7.02
CA GLN A 222 -22.94 23.12 7.65
C GLN A 222 -22.14 24.00 6.68
N LEU A 223 -21.52 23.38 5.65
CA LEU A 223 -20.70 24.07 4.66
C LEU A 223 -21.48 24.39 3.38
N GLU A 224 -22.75 24.02 3.32
CA GLU A 224 -23.62 24.32 2.17
C GLU A 224 -23.82 25.84 2.05
N GLY A 225 -23.20 26.44 1.02
CA GLY A 225 -23.26 27.89 0.77
C GLY A 225 -21.98 28.68 1.12
N LEU A 226 -20.91 27.98 1.54
CA LEU A 226 -19.56 28.54 1.63
C LEU A 226 -18.76 28.25 0.35
#